data_2baf68e8397f88f7d745bc405eaf0b11
#
_entry.id   2baf68e8397f88f7d745bc405eaf0b11
#
_cell.length_a   1.000
_cell.length_b   1.000
_cell.length_c   1.000
_cell.angle_alpha   90.00
_cell.angle_beta   90.00
_cell.angle_gamma   90.00
#
_symmetry.space_group_name_H-M   'P 1'
#
loop_
_entity.id
_entity.type
_entity.pdbx_description
1 polymer ?
#
loop_
_entity_poly.entity_id
_entity_poly.type
_entity_poly.pdbx_seq_one_letter_code
_entity_poly.pdbx_strand_id
1 'polypeptide(L)'
;MDRIRGVKRLTENRFLNLYELDARTRGGDAIRYFVASRAKKTENLKAVEGHRNADGVILYGVYGKNRDKLVLVRQYRYPLGDYIYEFPAGLVEPGEDVAEAGIREMFEETGLTFTPVRGGDCERPFFTTVGMTDEACGTVFGYCSAGFISFCQSKFAAGGK
;
A
#
# COMPACT_ATOMS: atom_id res chain seq x y z
N MET A 1 0.66 18.09 22.37
CA MET A 1 1.06 17.23 23.49
C MET A 1 1.22 15.83 22.96
N ASP A 2 2.39 15.29 23.07
CA ASP A 2 2.68 13.94 22.60
C ASP A 2 1.97 12.93 23.51
N ARG A 3 1.07 12.13 22.92
CA ARG A 3 0.29 11.13 23.64
C ARG A 3 0.98 9.79 23.74
N ILE A 4 2.05 9.58 22.98
CA ILE A 4 2.85 8.36 22.99
C ILE A 4 4.05 8.58 23.89
N ARG A 5 4.21 7.72 24.89
CA ARG A 5 5.24 7.79 25.91
C ARG A 5 6.38 6.80 25.65
N GLY A 6 6.03 5.69 25.04
CA GLY A 6 7.00 4.65 24.74
C GLY A 6 6.48 3.71 23.66
N VAL A 7 7.41 3.04 23.00
CA VAL A 7 7.14 2.05 21.97
C VAL A 7 7.97 0.81 22.24
N LYS A 8 7.33 -0.36 22.15
CA LYS A 8 7.99 -1.66 22.27
C LYS A 8 7.66 -2.52 21.06
N ARG A 9 8.67 -3.05 20.38
CA ARG A 9 8.51 -4.06 19.35
C ARG A 9 8.23 -5.41 20.01
N LEU A 10 7.17 -6.10 19.59
CA LEU A 10 6.75 -7.37 20.15
C LEU A 10 7.12 -8.57 19.29
N THR A 11 7.29 -8.39 17.98
CA THR A 11 7.66 -9.46 17.05
C THR A 11 8.85 -9.09 16.19
N GLU A 12 9.50 -10.09 15.59
CA GLU A 12 10.66 -9.90 14.73
C GLU A 12 10.49 -10.63 13.40
N ASN A 13 9.42 -10.27 12.67
CA ASN A 13 9.13 -10.83 11.37
C ASN A 13 9.78 -10.02 10.24
N ARG A 14 9.98 -10.68 9.09
CA ARG A 14 10.64 -10.07 7.93
C ARG A 14 9.87 -8.88 7.36
N PHE A 15 8.56 -8.95 7.28
CA PHE A 15 7.75 -7.99 6.53
C PHE A 15 6.84 -7.12 7.40
N LEU A 16 6.26 -7.68 8.46
CA LEU A 16 5.28 -7.01 9.29
C LEU A 16 5.54 -7.34 10.76
N ASN A 17 5.57 -6.33 11.61
CA ASN A 17 5.81 -6.49 13.03
C ASN A 17 4.68 -5.87 13.86
N LEU A 18 4.43 -6.46 15.03
CA LEU A 18 3.53 -5.92 16.03
C LEU A 18 4.31 -5.05 17.01
N TYR A 19 3.76 -3.89 17.30
CA TYR A 19 4.29 -2.93 18.28
C TYR A 19 3.25 -2.63 19.34
N GLU A 20 3.70 -2.45 20.58
CA GLU A 20 2.91 -1.92 21.70
C GLU A 20 3.31 -0.46 21.92
N LEU A 21 2.30 0.40 21.97
CA LEU A 21 2.46 1.81 22.30
C LEU A 21 1.97 2.04 23.73
N ASP A 22 2.84 2.57 24.61
CA ASP A 22 2.42 3.19 25.87
C ASP A 22 1.89 4.57 25.53
N ALA A 23 0.59 4.75 25.70
CA ALA A 23 -0.09 5.96 25.26
C ALA A 23 -1.01 6.52 26.34
N ARG A 24 -1.49 7.74 26.09
CA ARG A 24 -2.45 8.44 26.95
C ARG A 24 -3.71 8.81 26.16
N THR A 25 -4.87 8.62 26.79
CA THR A 25 -6.15 9.11 26.26
C THR A 25 -6.18 10.63 26.31
N ARG A 26 -7.24 11.24 25.72
CA ARG A 26 -7.48 12.68 25.86
C ARG A 26 -7.69 13.10 27.32
N GLY A 27 -8.26 12.20 28.14
CA GLY A 27 -8.48 12.42 29.58
C GLY A 27 -7.23 12.23 30.44
N GLY A 28 -6.11 11.73 29.88
CA GLY A 28 -4.86 11.51 30.58
C GLY A 28 -4.64 10.08 31.06
N ASP A 29 -5.62 9.19 30.91
CA ASP A 29 -5.51 7.79 31.34
C ASP A 29 -4.49 7.03 30.51
N ALA A 30 -3.74 6.15 31.16
CA ALA A 30 -2.79 5.27 30.50
C ALA A 30 -3.53 4.18 29.70
N ILE A 31 -3.11 3.97 28.45
CA ILE A 31 -3.59 2.88 27.63
C ILE A 31 -2.43 2.18 26.94
N ARG A 32 -2.59 0.89 26.65
CA ARG A 32 -1.75 0.15 25.73
C ARG A 32 -2.46 0.02 24.40
N TYR A 33 -1.81 0.45 23.34
CA TYR A 33 -2.33 0.34 21.99
C TYR A 33 -1.42 -0.54 21.15
N PHE A 34 -1.99 -1.39 20.30
CA PHE A 34 -1.23 -2.29 19.46
C PHE A 34 -1.37 -1.87 18.00
N VAL A 35 -0.25 -1.83 17.28
CA VAL A 35 -0.21 -1.48 15.87
C VAL A 35 0.68 -2.47 15.10
N ALA A 36 0.20 -2.94 13.96
CA ALA A 36 1.02 -3.68 13.01
C ALA A 36 1.70 -2.67 12.06
N SER A 37 3.00 -2.84 11.83
CA SER A 37 3.77 -1.94 10.99
C SER A 37 4.86 -2.66 10.19
N ARG A 38 5.18 -2.13 9.01
CA ARG A 38 6.34 -2.54 8.20
C ARG A 38 7.65 -1.96 8.72
N ALA A 39 7.61 -1.02 9.67
CA ALA A 39 8.79 -0.45 10.31
C ALA A 39 9.71 -1.55 10.84
N LYS A 40 11.02 -1.39 10.65
CA LYS A 40 12.03 -2.33 11.14
C LYS A 40 12.49 -1.98 12.54
N LYS A 41 12.38 -0.71 12.90
CA LYS A 41 12.80 -0.16 14.19
C LYS A 41 11.68 0.69 14.77
N THR A 42 11.68 0.86 16.08
CA THR A 42 10.68 1.65 16.83
C THR A 42 10.64 3.11 16.38
N GLU A 43 11.78 3.68 16.08
CA GLU A 43 11.91 5.06 15.61
C GLU A 43 11.30 5.31 14.22
N ASN A 44 11.14 4.27 13.39
CA ASN A 44 10.57 4.35 12.05
C ASN A 44 9.04 4.16 12.02
N LEU A 45 8.40 3.95 13.16
CA LEU A 45 6.93 3.99 13.22
C LEU A 45 6.43 5.38 12.85
N LYS A 46 5.39 5.47 12.03
CA LYS A 46 4.79 6.77 11.66
C LYS A 46 4.32 7.57 12.87
N ALA A 47 3.92 6.87 13.93
CA ALA A 47 3.55 7.46 15.20
C ALA A 47 4.72 8.14 15.94
N VAL A 48 5.96 7.75 15.66
CA VAL A 48 7.20 8.29 16.26
C VAL A 48 7.89 9.26 15.30
N GLU A 49 8.08 8.84 14.06
CA GLU A 49 8.78 9.61 13.03
C GLU A 49 7.98 10.84 12.57
N GLY A 50 6.64 10.76 12.63
CA GLY A 50 5.75 11.84 12.21
C GLY A 50 5.57 11.95 10.69
N HIS A 51 6.28 11.18 9.89
CA HIS A 51 6.13 11.13 8.44
C HIS A 51 4.86 10.42 8.02
N ARG A 52 4.25 10.89 6.93
CA ARG A 52 3.02 10.35 6.37
C ARG A 52 3.19 9.96 4.91
N ASN A 53 4.37 9.50 4.54
CA ASN A 53 4.64 9.02 3.19
C ASN A 53 3.82 7.78 2.89
N ALA A 54 3.47 7.59 1.62
CA ALA A 54 2.83 6.37 1.17
C ALA A 54 3.79 5.19 1.27
N ASP A 55 3.32 4.08 1.82
CA ASP A 55 4.01 2.78 1.78
C ASP A 55 3.63 2.02 0.52
N GLY A 56 2.46 2.32 -0.03
CA GLY A 56 1.93 1.68 -1.23
C GLY A 56 1.11 2.63 -2.10
N VAL A 57 0.73 2.13 -3.26
CA VAL A 57 -0.12 2.80 -4.24
C VAL A 57 -1.27 1.91 -4.64
N ILE A 58 -2.45 2.49 -4.82
CA ILE A 58 -3.66 1.85 -5.37
C ILE A 58 -4.00 2.51 -6.70
N LEU A 59 -4.31 1.71 -7.73
CA LEU A 59 -4.41 2.18 -9.11
C LEU A 59 -5.84 2.06 -9.65
N TYR A 60 -6.43 3.18 -9.98
CA TYR A 60 -7.70 3.27 -10.67
C TYR A 60 -7.46 3.44 -12.17
N GLY A 61 -7.16 2.33 -12.84
CA GLY A 61 -6.93 2.29 -14.28
C GLY A 61 -8.23 2.15 -15.07
N VAL A 62 -8.51 3.10 -15.96
CA VAL A 62 -9.63 3.04 -16.90
C VAL A 62 -9.14 2.56 -18.25
N TYR A 63 -9.78 1.52 -18.80
CA TYR A 63 -9.41 0.86 -20.04
C TYR A 63 -10.53 0.90 -21.08
N GLY A 64 -10.15 0.75 -22.35
CA GLY A 64 -11.05 0.65 -23.48
C GLY A 64 -11.23 1.96 -24.26
N LYS A 65 -11.66 1.84 -25.51
CA LYS A 65 -11.85 2.98 -26.42
C LYS A 65 -12.84 4.02 -25.86
N ASN A 66 -13.85 3.53 -25.17
CA ASN A 66 -14.89 4.37 -24.54
C ASN A 66 -14.57 4.71 -23.08
N ARG A 67 -13.44 4.23 -22.53
CA ARG A 67 -13.07 4.43 -21.11
C ARG A 67 -14.15 3.93 -20.14
N ASP A 68 -14.73 2.79 -20.45
CA ASP A 68 -15.90 2.22 -19.79
C ASP A 68 -15.59 0.97 -18.96
N LYS A 69 -14.31 0.60 -18.84
CA LYS A 69 -13.84 -0.57 -18.08
C LYS A 69 -12.84 -0.17 -17.03
N LEU A 70 -12.96 -0.76 -15.85
CA LEU A 70 -11.93 -0.67 -14.81
C LEU A 70 -11.00 -1.87 -14.91
N VAL A 71 -9.72 -1.63 -14.67
CA VAL A 71 -8.72 -2.70 -14.55
C VAL A 71 -8.76 -3.23 -13.13
N LEU A 72 -8.97 -4.53 -12.99
CA LEU A 72 -8.91 -5.26 -11.72
C LEU A 72 -7.99 -6.46 -11.88
N VAL A 73 -7.32 -6.84 -10.80
CA VAL A 73 -6.58 -8.08 -10.68
C VAL A 73 -7.36 -9.08 -9.83
N ARG A 74 -7.22 -10.38 -10.10
CA ARG A 74 -7.77 -11.44 -9.27
C ARG A 74 -6.62 -12.11 -8.53
N GLN A 75 -6.57 -11.90 -7.23
CA GLN A 75 -5.46 -12.35 -6.38
C GLN A 75 -5.95 -13.21 -5.21
N TYR A 76 -5.19 -14.24 -4.86
CA TYR A 76 -5.42 -15.02 -3.65
C TYR A 76 -4.90 -14.24 -2.43
N ARG A 77 -5.78 -13.96 -1.49
CA ARG A 77 -5.41 -13.27 -0.25
C ARG A 77 -5.39 -14.25 0.91
N TYR A 78 -4.19 -14.59 1.38
CA TYR A 78 -3.98 -15.52 2.50
C TYR A 78 -4.81 -15.22 3.75
N PRO A 79 -4.98 -13.95 4.19
CA PRO A 79 -5.81 -13.64 5.35
C PRO A 79 -7.29 -14.00 5.17
N LEU A 80 -7.77 -14.11 3.93
CA LEU A 80 -9.15 -14.50 3.61
C LEU A 80 -9.27 -15.98 3.25
N GLY A 81 -8.16 -16.62 2.87
CA GLY A 81 -8.16 -17.98 2.36
C GLY A 81 -8.87 -18.13 1.02
N ASP A 82 -9.01 -17.05 0.24
CA ASP A 82 -9.77 -17.02 -1.01
C ASP A 82 -9.24 -16.02 -2.02
N TYR A 83 -9.75 -16.12 -3.26
CA TYR A 83 -9.50 -15.18 -4.34
C TYR A 83 -10.48 -14.01 -4.30
N ILE A 84 -9.96 -12.81 -4.41
CA ILE A 84 -10.78 -11.60 -4.56
C ILE A 84 -10.39 -10.82 -5.81
N TYR A 85 -11.29 -9.96 -6.27
CA TYR A 85 -10.99 -8.91 -7.24
C TYR A 85 -10.65 -7.63 -6.49
N GLU A 86 -9.54 -7.02 -6.86
CA GLU A 86 -9.07 -5.78 -6.26
C GLU A 86 -8.41 -4.89 -7.32
N PHE A 87 -8.24 -3.62 -6.99
CA PHE A 87 -7.46 -2.72 -7.84
C PHE A 87 -6.00 -3.14 -7.82
N PRO A 88 -5.27 -3.01 -8.95
CA PRO A 88 -3.83 -3.17 -8.96
C PRO A 88 -3.20 -2.27 -7.89
N ALA A 89 -2.25 -2.80 -7.15
CA ALA A 89 -1.65 -2.11 -6.02
C ALA A 89 -0.28 -2.70 -5.69
N GLY A 90 0.65 -1.85 -5.28
CA GLY A 90 1.95 -2.31 -4.87
C GLY A 90 2.67 -1.37 -3.92
N LEU A 91 3.91 -1.66 -3.61
CA LEU A 91 4.71 -0.85 -2.70
C LEU A 91 5.39 0.29 -3.46
N VAL A 92 5.48 1.44 -2.80
CA VAL A 92 6.31 2.56 -3.27
C VAL A 92 7.75 2.29 -2.84
N GLU A 93 8.67 2.24 -3.79
CA GLU A 93 10.08 2.01 -3.51
C GLU A 93 10.78 3.27 -2.98
N PRO A 94 11.90 3.13 -2.24
CA PRO A 94 12.64 4.29 -1.74
C PRO A 94 13.08 5.23 -2.88
N GLY A 95 12.63 6.48 -2.82
CA GLY A 95 12.96 7.51 -3.81
C GLY A 95 12.01 7.56 -5.02
N GLU A 96 11.05 6.65 -5.10
CA GLU A 96 10.01 6.63 -6.13
C GLU A 96 8.82 7.52 -5.74
N ASP A 97 8.25 8.25 -6.68
CA ASP A 97 6.99 8.93 -6.42
C ASP A 97 5.78 7.97 -6.59
N VAL A 98 4.65 8.33 -5.99
CA VAL A 98 3.45 7.47 -5.99
C VAL A 98 2.95 7.16 -7.41
N ALA A 99 3.07 8.10 -8.36
CA ALA A 99 2.61 7.88 -9.72
C ALA A 99 3.62 7.05 -10.54
N GLU A 100 4.91 7.17 -10.27
CA GLU A 100 5.94 6.30 -10.85
C GLU A 100 5.77 4.87 -10.40
N ALA A 101 5.57 4.64 -9.08
CA ALA A 101 5.21 3.35 -8.53
C ALA A 101 3.95 2.79 -9.22
N GLY A 102 2.95 3.64 -9.44
CA GLY A 102 1.73 3.26 -10.13
C GLY A 102 1.94 2.80 -11.57
N ILE A 103 2.80 3.46 -12.32
CA ILE A 103 3.14 3.05 -13.70
C ILE A 103 3.81 1.69 -13.69
N ARG A 104 4.78 1.47 -12.81
CA ARG A 104 5.52 0.22 -12.68
C ARG A 104 4.60 -0.93 -12.27
N GLU A 105 3.83 -0.77 -11.19
CA GLU A 105 2.95 -1.81 -10.65
C GLU A 105 1.84 -2.20 -11.64
N MET A 106 1.20 -1.22 -12.31
CA MET A 106 0.19 -1.53 -13.33
C MET A 106 0.79 -2.42 -14.44
N PHE A 107 2.01 -2.11 -14.86
CA PHE A 107 2.68 -2.90 -15.87
C PHE A 107 3.06 -4.30 -15.37
N GLU A 108 3.61 -4.39 -14.16
CA GLU A 108 4.05 -5.67 -13.57
C GLU A 108 2.87 -6.63 -13.34
N GLU A 109 1.73 -6.12 -12.87
CA GLU A 109 0.58 -6.94 -12.53
C GLU A 109 -0.33 -7.26 -13.73
N THR A 110 -0.41 -6.35 -14.71
CA THR A 110 -1.40 -6.48 -15.80
C THR A 110 -0.81 -6.49 -17.21
N GLY A 111 0.43 -6.07 -17.39
CA GLY A 111 1.06 -5.87 -18.71
C GLY A 111 0.52 -4.65 -19.47
N LEU A 112 -0.30 -3.82 -18.84
CA LEU A 112 -0.87 -2.62 -19.47
C LEU A 112 0.05 -1.41 -19.29
N THR A 113 0.08 -0.55 -20.31
CA THR A 113 0.68 0.78 -20.18
C THR A 113 -0.30 1.68 -19.44
N PHE A 114 0.17 2.38 -18.41
CA PHE A 114 -0.62 3.27 -17.58
C PHE A 114 -0.16 4.72 -17.74
N THR A 115 -1.09 5.59 -18.08
CA THR A 115 -0.87 7.04 -18.15
C THR A 115 -1.60 7.70 -16.99
N PRO A 116 -0.89 8.10 -15.92
CA PRO A 116 -1.52 8.73 -14.77
C PRO A 116 -2.07 10.11 -15.09
N VAL A 117 -3.22 10.43 -14.50
CA VAL A 117 -3.72 11.81 -14.41
C VAL A 117 -3.02 12.45 -13.24
N ARG A 118 -2.11 13.36 -13.52
CA ARG A 118 -1.30 14.06 -12.51
C ARG A 118 -2.06 15.23 -11.90
N GLY A 119 -1.76 15.47 -10.64
CA GLY A 119 -2.28 16.60 -9.87
C GLY A 119 -3.54 16.30 -9.08
N GLY A 120 -3.81 17.14 -8.08
CA GLY A 120 -4.93 16.99 -7.15
C GLY A 120 -4.55 16.32 -5.85
N ASP A 121 -5.54 16.16 -4.98
CA ASP A 121 -5.33 15.60 -3.63
C ASP A 121 -5.28 14.07 -3.59
N CYS A 122 -5.54 13.41 -4.71
CA CYS A 122 -5.64 11.94 -4.78
C CYS A 122 -4.30 11.24 -4.56
N GLU A 123 -3.20 11.87 -4.95
CA GLU A 123 -1.85 11.34 -4.73
C GLU A 123 -1.38 11.48 -3.27
N ARG A 124 -2.11 12.27 -2.46
CA ARG A 124 -1.77 12.42 -1.04
C ARG A 124 -2.03 11.11 -0.31
N PRO A 125 -1.09 10.69 0.55
CA PRO A 125 -1.25 9.47 1.31
C PRO A 125 -2.47 9.52 2.24
N PHE A 126 -3.20 8.42 2.28
CA PHE A 126 -4.27 8.18 3.25
C PHE A 126 -4.03 6.85 3.97
N PHE A 127 -4.54 6.72 5.18
CA PHE A 127 -4.40 5.51 5.96
C PHE A 127 -5.51 4.52 5.60
N THR A 128 -5.14 3.28 5.28
CA THR A 128 -6.08 2.23 4.85
C THR A 128 -6.84 1.63 6.03
N THR A 129 -6.15 1.37 7.14
CA THR A 129 -6.72 0.69 8.32
C THR A 129 -6.07 1.24 9.59
N VAL A 130 -6.14 2.55 9.81
CA VAL A 130 -5.40 3.27 10.87
C VAL A 130 -5.69 2.79 12.30
N GLY A 131 -6.81 2.10 12.51
CA GLY A 131 -7.12 1.46 13.80
C GLY A 131 -6.29 0.22 14.11
N MET A 132 -5.58 -0.34 13.12
CA MET A 132 -4.80 -1.58 13.25
C MET A 132 -3.38 -1.46 12.72
N THR A 133 -3.16 -0.65 11.69
CA THR A 133 -1.86 -0.49 11.04
C THR A 133 -1.55 1.00 10.83
N ASP A 134 -0.28 1.31 10.67
CA ASP A 134 0.18 2.65 10.25
C ASP A 134 0.41 2.72 8.74
N GLU A 135 -0.06 1.72 7.98
CA GLU A 135 0.09 1.69 6.53
C GLU A 135 -0.70 2.81 5.86
N ALA A 136 -0.04 3.56 4.99
CA ALA A 136 -0.61 4.61 4.18
C ALA A 136 -0.41 4.31 2.70
N CYS A 137 -1.44 4.60 1.88
CA CYS A 137 -1.40 4.43 0.44
C CYS A 137 -1.68 5.75 -0.27
N GLY A 138 -1.03 5.96 -1.40
CA GLY A 138 -1.46 6.94 -2.39
C GLY A 138 -2.44 6.30 -3.37
N THR A 139 -3.28 7.11 -4.02
CA THR A 139 -4.16 6.65 -5.09
C THR A 139 -3.79 7.34 -6.39
N VAL A 140 -3.65 6.58 -7.47
CA VAL A 140 -3.39 7.12 -8.80
C VAL A 140 -4.51 6.74 -9.75
N PHE A 141 -5.14 7.75 -10.34
CA PHE A 141 -6.10 7.60 -11.41
C PHE A 141 -5.40 7.73 -12.76
N GLY A 142 -5.81 6.95 -13.75
CA GLY A 142 -5.19 7.03 -15.07
C GLY A 142 -5.89 6.21 -16.13
N TYR A 143 -5.33 6.28 -17.31
CA TYR A 143 -5.82 5.56 -18.49
C TYR A 143 -4.87 4.43 -18.83
N CYS A 144 -5.45 3.26 -19.07
CA CYS A 144 -4.71 2.09 -19.52
C CYS A 144 -4.87 1.86 -21.02
N SER A 145 -3.79 1.47 -21.66
CA SER A 145 -3.78 1.02 -23.04
C SER A 145 -3.05 -0.32 -23.15
N ALA A 146 -3.25 -1.06 -24.23
CA ALA A 146 -2.50 -2.27 -24.50
C ALA A 146 -1.00 -1.94 -24.59
N GLY A 147 -0.20 -2.52 -23.71
CA GLY A 147 1.24 -2.44 -23.81
C GLY A 147 1.74 -3.15 -25.04
N PHE A 148 2.76 -2.61 -25.70
CA PHE A 148 3.48 -3.30 -26.78
C PHE A 148 4.34 -4.40 -26.13
N ILE A 149 3.75 -5.54 -25.81
CA ILE A 149 4.52 -6.74 -25.43
C ILE A 149 3.88 -7.97 -26.07
N SER A 150 4.70 -8.70 -26.80
CA SER A 150 4.46 -10.11 -27.09
C SER A 150 4.29 -10.83 -25.74
N PHE A 151 3.08 -11.27 -25.47
CA PHE A 151 2.68 -11.98 -24.27
C PHE A 151 3.58 -13.22 -24.09
N CYS A 152 4.60 -13.11 -23.24
CA CYS A 152 5.33 -14.26 -22.76
C CYS A 152 4.60 -14.82 -21.55
N GLN A 153 3.80 -15.85 -21.77
CA GLN A 153 2.97 -16.54 -20.77
C GLN A 153 3.75 -17.26 -19.65
N SER A 154 5.00 -16.91 -19.38
CA SER A 154 5.89 -17.71 -18.54
C SER A 154 6.01 -17.28 -17.06
N LYS A 155 5.32 -16.24 -16.58
CA LYS A 155 5.47 -15.80 -15.18
C LYS A 155 4.40 -16.29 -14.21
N PHE A 156 3.37 -16.97 -14.64
CA PHE A 156 2.34 -17.52 -13.75
C PHE A 156 2.62 -18.93 -13.18
N ALA A 157 3.76 -19.50 -13.49
CA ALA A 157 4.09 -20.88 -13.11
C ALA A 157 5.22 -21.03 -12.07
N ALA A 158 5.73 -19.96 -11.46
CA ALA A 158 6.89 -20.06 -10.56
C ALA A 158 6.72 -19.24 -9.27
N GLY A 159 5.66 -19.49 -8.52
CA GLY A 159 5.41 -18.88 -7.21
C GLY A 159 4.99 -19.89 -6.15
N GLY A 160 5.37 -21.14 -6.31
CA GLY A 160 5.19 -22.19 -5.31
C GLY A 160 6.53 -22.58 -4.70
N LYS A 161 6.92 -21.94 -3.61
CA LYS A 161 7.72 -22.50 -2.51
C LYS A 161 7.65 -21.59 -1.30
#